data_279224e2c3857f15addb6dc2ba71f958
#
_entry.id   279224e2c3857f15addb6dc2ba71f958
#
_cell.length_a   1.000
_cell.length_b   1.000
_cell.length_c   1.000
_cell.angle_alpha   90.00
_cell.angle_beta   90.00
_cell.angle_gamma   90.00
#
_symmetry.space_group_name_H-M   'P 1'
#
loop_
_entity.id
_entity.type
_entity.pdbx_description
1 polymer ?
#
loop_
_entity_poly.entity_id
_entity_poly.type
_entity_poly.pdbx_seq_one_letter_code
_entity_poly.pdbx_strand_id
1 'polypeptide(L)'
;SELEKVAELFEMSWKTPGATIDDSKIPSLDSFINVVQDLCEELDIKRIVLFIDEAAHVFYPQQQREFFTLFRDLRSPYIKCNAAVYPGVTVYGDTFEPLHDAERITLNRSISDSNYIETMKEMVLKQAKDSALSATLSRRGENFSILAYASGGNPRHLLKTVEMSNQLDSASVNKVIREYYRQALWTEHSNLSEKYPGYSKLIDWGRDFVETEVIPEIKSKNDKSLQEKGASASTSSFFWVHRHAPQEVKEALRLLEYTGIICEHSSGMRATRGELGSRYEVNEGCLFAQEATPTKTAFSIAKQLSLKKMTEYGSNYPSFEKIRDVVIDTTGNSSITNQFGKSIDTLDLTPWQKGKLHELGIDTIGELIDVEENKLKEARYIADVRARQMKNAAVAAVCEYLLG
;
A
#
# COMPACT_ATOMS: atom_id res chain seq x y z
N SER A 1 12.70 33.00 10.69
CA SER A 1 11.82 32.41 11.72
C SER A 1 12.39 31.08 12.23
N GLU A 2 11.91 30.56 13.36
CA GLU A 2 12.37 29.26 13.87
C GLU A 2 12.00 28.13 12.88
N LEU A 3 10.86 28.23 12.20
CA LEU A 3 10.45 27.29 11.15
C LEU A 3 11.38 27.32 9.93
N GLU A 4 11.90 28.46 9.52
CA GLU A 4 12.91 28.55 8.47
C GLU A 4 14.20 27.84 8.86
N LYS A 5 14.64 28.01 10.12
CA LYS A 5 15.83 27.30 10.64
C LYS A 5 15.62 25.79 10.68
N VAL A 6 14.42 25.31 11.07
CA VAL A 6 14.08 23.88 11.04
C VAL A 6 14.02 23.37 9.60
N ALA A 7 13.41 24.12 8.67
CA ALA A 7 13.39 23.77 7.25
C ALA A 7 14.81 23.76 6.65
N GLU A 8 15.66 24.74 6.99
CA GLU A 8 17.07 24.76 6.60
C GLU A 8 17.85 23.56 7.16
N LEU A 9 17.59 23.17 8.42
CA LEU A 9 18.22 22.00 9.04
C LEU A 9 17.78 20.69 8.35
N PHE A 10 16.50 20.56 8.02
CA PHE A 10 16.01 19.44 7.21
C PHE A 10 16.62 19.45 5.81
N GLU A 11 16.66 20.59 5.15
CA GLU A 11 17.28 20.73 3.83
C GLU A 11 18.80 20.46 3.87
N MET A 12 19.48 20.86 4.92
CA MET A 12 20.90 20.55 5.15
C MET A 12 21.11 19.07 5.44
N SER A 13 20.21 18.38 6.14
CA SER A 13 20.30 16.95 6.40
C SER A 13 20.19 16.12 5.10
N TRP A 14 19.40 16.60 4.14
CA TRP A 14 19.30 16.02 2.80
C TRP A 14 20.55 16.33 1.95
N LYS A 15 21.06 17.56 2.00
CA LYS A 15 22.24 17.98 1.24
C LYS A 15 23.54 17.46 1.84
N THR A 16 23.55 17.14 3.14
CA THR A 16 24.71 16.61 3.85
C THR A 16 24.25 15.43 4.72
N PRO A 17 24.05 14.24 4.12
CA PRO A 17 23.64 13.05 4.86
C PRO A 17 24.56 12.79 6.05
N GLY A 18 24.01 12.61 7.26
CA GLY A 18 24.74 12.40 8.52
C GLY A 18 25.14 13.69 9.26
N ALA A 19 24.68 14.86 8.85
CA ALA A 19 24.67 15.99 9.76
C ALA A 19 23.79 15.65 10.97
N THR A 20 24.33 15.71 12.18
CA THR A 20 23.54 15.54 13.40
C THR A 20 22.49 16.66 13.43
N ILE A 21 21.23 16.29 13.35
CA ILE A 21 20.13 17.20 13.65
C ILE A 21 20.24 17.47 15.15
N ASP A 22 20.45 18.71 15.53
CA ASP A 22 20.40 19.11 16.91
C ASP A 22 18.93 19.10 17.35
N ASP A 23 18.51 18.01 17.97
CA ASP A 23 17.13 17.80 18.42
C ASP A 23 16.65 18.89 19.37
N SER A 24 17.58 19.61 20.04
CA SER A 24 17.26 20.75 20.89
C SER A 24 16.65 21.94 20.12
N LYS A 25 16.76 21.95 18.80
CA LYS A 25 16.21 23.00 17.91
C LYS A 25 14.86 22.60 17.29
N ILE A 26 14.40 21.37 17.47
CA ILE A 26 13.06 20.96 17.03
C ILE A 26 12.07 21.54 18.05
N PRO A 27 11.12 22.38 17.63
CA PRO A 27 10.13 22.92 18.54
C PRO A 27 9.30 21.81 19.15
N SER A 28 8.97 21.94 20.44
CA SER A 28 7.96 21.06 21.05
C SER A 28 6.63 21.19 20.33
N LEU A 29 5.77 20.18 20.45
CA LEU A 29 4.44 20.19 19.82
C LEU A 29 3.65 21.46 20.22
N ASP A 30 3.67 21.84 21.49
CA ASP A 30 2.99 23.05 21.98
C ASP A 30 3.57 24.32 21.36
N SER A 31 4.90 24.40 21.24
CA SER A 31 5.57 25.52 20.58
C SER A 31 5.17 25.60 19.10
N PHE A 32 5.09 24.46 18.41
CA PHE A 32 4.63 24.41 17.02
C PHE A 32 3.17 24.88 16.87
N ILE A 33 2.27 24.43 17.74
CA ILE A 33 0.86 24.86 17.72
C ILE A 33 0.74 26.38 17.97
N ASN A 34 1.52 26.94 18.90
CA ASN A 34 1.51 28.37 19.16
C ASN A 34 2.02 29.18 17.96
N VAL A 35 3.10 28.74 17.30
CA VAL A 35 3.60 29.38 16.07
C VAL A 35 2.54 29.33 14.95
N VAL A 36 1.81 28.25 14.82
CA VAL A 36 0.72 28.14 13.84
C VAL A 36 -0.44 29.07 14.19
N GLN A 37 -0.76 29.23 15.48
CA GLN A 37 -1.75 30.19 15.92
C GLN A 37 -1.35 31.62 15.56
N ASP A 38 -0.14 32.02 15.93
CA ASP A 38 0.40 33.38 15.64
C ASP A 38 0.37 33.65 14.14
N LEU A 39 0.76 32.66 13.32
CA LEU A 39 0.72 32.74 11.86
C LEU A 39 -0.71 32.90 11.31
N CYS A 40 -1.67 32.19 11.88
CA CYS A 40 -3.07 32.32 11.49
C CYS A 40 -3.62 33.72 11.81
N GLU A 41 -3.24 34.29 12.97
CA GLU A 41 -3.62 35.64 13.38
C GLU A 41 -2.95 36.68 12.49
N GLU A 42 -1.65 36.55 12.20
CA GLU A 42 -0.90 37.49 11.35
C GLU A 42 -1.44 37.54 9.90
N LEU A 43 -1.81 36.35 9.36
CA LEU A 43 -2.31 36.24 7.99
C LEU A 43 -3.83 36.41 7.85
N ASP A 44 -4.56 36.64 8.96
CA ASP A 44 -6.02 36.71 9.01
C ASP A 44 -6.69 35.48 8.37
N ILE A 45 -6.16 34.29 8.66
CA ILE A 45 -6.71 33.02 8.19
C ILE A 45 -7.25 32.20 9.35
N LYS A 46 -8.31 31.43 9.06
CA LYS A 46 -8.99 30.67 10.10
C LYS A 46 -8.15 29.51 10.62
N ARG A 47 -7.46 28.81 9.73
CA ARG A 47 -6.64 27.62 10.07
C ARG A 47 -5.74 27.21 8.92
N ILE A 48 -4.72 26.45 9.24
CA ILE A 48 -3.88 25.72 8.30
C ILE A 48 -4.45 24.30 8.13
N VAL A 49 -4.49 23.81 6.90
CA VAL A 49 -4.91 22.44 6.59
C VAL A 49 -3.69 21.66 6.09
N LEU A 50 -3.33 20.62 6.82
CA LEU A 50 -2.25 19.71 6.46
C LEU A 50 -2.83 18.53 5.69
N PHE A 51 -2.28 18.24 4.52
CA PHE A 51 -2.54 17.02 3.75
C PHE A 51 -1.28 16.17 3.78
N ILE A 52 -1.40 15.00 4.41
CA ILE A 52 -0.29 14.06 4.58
C ILE A 52 -0.59 12.88 3.67
N ASP A 53 0.18 12.76 2.60
CA ASP A 53 0.10 11.62 1.70
C ASP A 53 0.95 10.47 2.24
N GLU A 54 0.59 9.24 1.88
CA GLU A 54 1.31 8.02 2.23
C GLU A 54 1.56 7.82 3.74
N ALA A 55 0.66 8.32 4.57
CA ALA A 55 0.78 8.26 6.04
C ALA A 55 0.91 6.83 6.61
N ALA A 56 0.51 5.81 5.84
CA ALA A 56 0.59 4.40 6.19
C ALA A 56 1.39 3.59 5.15
N HIS A 57 2.23 4.24 4.35
CA HIS A 57 3.02 3.55 3.31
C HIS A 57 4.11 2.66 3.92
N VAL A 58 4.58 2.98 5.11
CA VAL A 58 5.64 2.24 5.79
C VAL A 58 5.08 0.99 6.44
N PHE A 59 5.61 -0.19 6.09
CA PHE A 59 5.25 -1.48 6.68
C PHE A 59 5.73 -1.67 8.14
N TYR A 60 6.28 -0.62 8.76
CA TYR A 60 6.72 -0.64 10.14
C TYR A 60 5.58 -0.19 11.08
N PRO A 61 4.90 -1.13 11.77
CA PRO A 61 3.76 -0.82 12.62
C PRO A 61 4.06 0.23 13.69
N GLN A 62 5.28 0.24 14.22
CA GLN A 62 5.67 1.17 15.27
C GLN A 62 5.70 2.61 14.76
N GLN A 63 6.31 2.86 13.59
CA GLN A 63 6.35 4.22 13.01
C GLN A 63 4.94 4.72 12.66
N GLN A 64 4.08 3.84 12.16
CA GLN A 64 2.68 4.21 11.93
C GLN A 64 1.97 4.61 13.23
N ARG A 65 2.18 3.87 14.32
CA ARG A 65 1.60 4.19 15.64
C ARG A 65 2.07 5.55 16.16
N GLU A 66 3.36 5.83 16.04
CA GLU A 66 3.95 7.12 16.42
C GLU A 66 3.38 8.25 15.56
N PHE A 67 3.26 8.04 14.25
CA PHE A 67 2.63 9.00 13.34
C PHE A 67 1.18 9.30 13.75
N PHE A 68 0.36 8.28 14.02
CA PHE A 68 -1.04 8.51 14.40
C PHE A 68 -1.19 9.12 15.80
N THR A 69 -0.24 8.89 16.70
CA THR A 69 -0.16 9.62 17.97
C THR A 69 0.07 11.10 17.71
N LEU A 70 1.06 11.45 16.88
CA LEU A 70 1.32 12.83 16.47
C LEU A 70 0.13 13.47 15.74
N PHE A 71 -0.49 12.73 14.81
CA PHE A 71 -1.67 13.17 14.07
C PHE A 71 -2.83 13.56 15.00
N ARG A 72 -3.07 12.79 16.07
CA ARG A 72 -4.05 13.11 17.11
C ARG A 72 -3.64 14.36 17.89
N ASP A 73 -2.38 14.43 18.30
CA ASP A 73 -1.88 15.45 19.19
C ASP A 73 -1.73 16.84 18.49
N LEU A 74 -1.60 16.84 17.15
CA LEU A 74 -1.65 18.06 16.33
C LEU A 74 -3.05 18.74 16.27
N ARG A 75 -4.08 18.11 16.84
CA ARG A 75 -5.45 18.64 16.80
C ARG A 75 -5.53 19.97 17.55
N SER A 76 -5.88 21.04 16.83
CA SER A 76 -6.12 22.34 17.41
C SER A 76 -7.17 23.11 16.58
N PRO A 77 -7.73 24.24 17.10
CA PRO A 77 -8.60 25.11 16.31
C PRO A 77 -7.95 25.66 15.04
N TYR A 78 -6.63 25.78 15.05
CA TYR A 78 -5.81 26.39 14.01
C TYR A 78 -5.21 25.38 13.03
N ILE A 79 -5.23 24.08 13.36
CA ILE A 79 -4.68 23.02 12.52
C ILE A 79 -5.75 21.97 12.23
N LYS A 80 -5.93 21.64 10.94
CA LYS A 80 -6.71 20.49 10.50
C LYS A 80 -5.81 19.54 9.74
N CYS A 81 -5.63 18.32 10.25
CA CYS A 81 -4.87 17.28 9.59
C CYS A 81 -5.77 16.37 8.75
N ASN A 82 -5.31 16.00 7.56
CA ASN A 82 -5.89 14.97 6.73
C ASN A 82 -4.77 14.01 6.32
N ALA A 83 -4.98 12.72 6.48
CA ALA A 83 -3.99 11.71 6.13
C ALA A 83 -4.59 10.72 5.12
N ALA A 84 -3.85 10.47 4.04
CA ALA A 84 -4.16 9.38 3.14
C ALA A 84 -3.64 8.07 3.73
N VAL A 85 -4.53 7.10 3.90
CA VAL A 85 -4.22 5.79 4.48
C VAL A 85 -4.64 4.68 3.53
N TYR A 86 -3.92 3.58 3.56
CA TYR A 86 -4.25 2.41 2.76
C TYR A 86 -5.08 1.43 3.59
N PRO A 87 -6.19 0.94 3.05
CA PRO A 87 -6.94 -0.14 3.68
C PRO A 87 -6.04 -1.36 3.96
N GLY A 88 -6.31 -2.08 5.02
CA GLY A 88 -5.61 -3.31 5.36
C GLY A 88 -4.19 -3.17 5.91
N VAL A 89 -3.43 -2.13 5.55
CA VAL A 89 -2.03 -1.98 6.00
C VAL A 89 -1.81 -0.92 7.06
N THR A 90 -2.84 -0.15 7.38
CA THR A 90 -2.74 0.93 8.38
C THR A 90 -2.85 0.39 9.80
N VAL A 91 -1.86 0.69 10.63
CA VAL A 91 -1.80 0.34 12.05
C VAL A 91 -1.89 1.61 12.88
N TYR A 92 -3.06 1.86 13.46
CA TYR A 92 -3.34 3.10 14.19
C TYR A 92 -2.70 3.16 15.60
N GLY A 93 -2.36 1.99 16.18
CA GLY A 93 -1.86 1.91 17.56
C GLY A 93 -2.97 1.99 18.62
N ASP A 94 -2.54 2.08 19.88
CA ASP A 94 -3.45 2.02 21.02
C ASP A 94 -3.94 3.40 21.46
N THR A 95 -3.28 4.46 21.01
CA THR A 95 -3.55 5.85 21.43
C THR A 95 -4.46 6.62 20.46
N PHE A 96 -4.63 6.13 19.24
CA PHE A 96 -5.49 6.72 18.20
C PHE A 96 -6.67 5.79 17.90
N GLU A 97 -7.87 6.29 18.15
CA GLU A 97 -9.11 5.58 17.87
C GLU A 97 -9.82 6.17 16.65
N PRO A 98 -9.74 5.53 15.46
CA PRO A 98 -10.25 6.09 14.20
C PRO A 98 -11.72 6.54 14.25
N LEU A 99 -12.54 5.88 15.05
CA LEU A 99 -13.97 6.22 15.20
C LEU A 99 -14.22 7.46 16.06
N HIS A 100 -13.28 7.80 16.95
CA HIS A 100 -13.42 8.92 17.89
C HIS A 100 -12.49 10.09 17.50
N ASP A 101 -11.33 9.79 16.96
CA ASP A 101 -10.28 10.77 16.70
C ASP A 101 -10.30 11.35 15.29
N ALA A 102 -10.96 10.67 14.33
CA ALA A 102 -11.02 11.13 12.95
C ALA A 102 -12.37 10.82 12.28
N GLU A 103 -12.65 11.55 11.22
CA GLU A 103 -13.69 11.21 10.27
C GLU A 103 -13.07 10.42 9.11
N ARG A 104 -13.53 9.19 8.91
CA ARG A 104 -13.07 8.35 7.80
C ARG A 104 -13.83 8.67 6.53
N ILE A 105 -13.14 9.18 5.53
CA ILE A 105 -13.68 9.41 4.19
C ILE A 105 -13.19 8.28 3.28
N THR A 106 -14.13 7.47 2.80
CA THR A 106 -13.83 6.39 1.86
C THR A 106 -13.87 6.93 0.43
N LEU A 107 -12.75 6.78 -0.28
CA LEU A 107 -12.64 7.21 -1.69
C LEU A 107 -12.96 6.08 -2.67
N ASN A 108 -13.27 4.88 -2.19
CA ASN A 108 -13.64 3.75 -3.04
C ASN A 108 -14.95 4.04 -3.77
N ARG A 109 -15.00 3.66 -5.03
CA ARG A 109 -16.20 3.73 -5.88
C ARG A 109 -16.79 2.35 -5.99
N SER A 110 -18.04 2.19 -5.55
CA SER A 110 -18.72 0.92 -5.67
C SER A 110 -19.16 0.67 -7.11
N ILE A 111 -18.85 -0.50 -7.63
CA ILE A 111 -19.34 -0.94 -8.96
C ILE A 111 -20.87 -1.07 -9.00
N SER A 112 -21.52 -1.12 -7.84
CA SER A 112 -22.98 -1.18 -7.70
C SER A 112 -23.66 0.19 -7.81
N ASP A 113 -22.89 1.29 -7.84
CA ASP A 113 -23.46 2.63 -7.96
C ASP A 113 -24.05 2.84 -9.36
N SER A 114 -25.25 3.43 -9.41
CA SER A 114 -25.98 3.63 -10.68
C SER A 114 -25.22 4.50 -11.70
N ASN A 115 -24.37 5.41 -11.25
CA ASN A 115 -23.58 6.33 -12.07
C ASN A 115 -22.11 5.93 -12.16
N TYR A 116 -21.76 4.70 -11.71
CA TYR A 116 -20.38 4.23 -11.63
C TYR A 116 -19.60 4.38 -12.94
N ILE A 117 -20.15 3.87 -14.04
CA ILE A 117 -19.49 3.90 -15.36
C ILE A 117 -19.25 5.34 -15.83
N GLU A 118 -20.24 6.23 -15.63
CA GLU A 118 -20.09 7.63 -16.05
C GLU A 118 -19.05 8.36 -15.21
N THR A 119 -19.04 8.14 -13.90
CA THR A 119 -18.02 8.68 -12.99
C THR A 119 -16.60 8.24 -13.39
N MET A 120 -16.44 6.95 -13.69
CA MET A 120 -15.14 6.40 -14.13
C MET A 120 -14.71 6.96 -15.49
N LYS A 121 -15.66 7.17 -16.41
CA LYS A 121 -15.40 7.78 -17.72
C LYS A 121 -15.00 9.25 -17.60
N GLU A 122 -15.71 10.04 -16.79
CA GLU A 122 -15.36 11.44 -16.53
C GLU A 122 -13.94 11.57 -15.95
N MET A 123 -13.57 10.68 -15.03
CA MET A 123 -12.25 10.66 -14.44
C MET A 123 -11.16 10.43 -15.52
N VAL A 124 -11.34 9.44 -16.39
CA VAL A 124 -10.40 9.16 -17.49
C VAL A 124 -10.28 10.34 -18.43
N LEU A 125 -11.42 10.96 -18.80
CA LEU A 125 -11.43 12.13 -19.69
C LEU A 125 -10.74 13.35 -19.07
N LYS A 126 -10.95 13.59 -17.78
CA LYS A 126 -10.28 14.70 -17.06
C LYS A 126 -8.77 14.49 -16.98
N GLN A 127 -8.32 13.25 -16.83
CA GLN A 127 -6.89 12.93 -16.73
C GLN A 127 -6.18 12.98 -18.08
N ALA A 128 -6.79 12.40 -19.11
CA ALA A 128 -6.14 12.27 -20.43
C ALA A 128 -6.13 13.56 -21.24
N LYS A 129 -7.11 14.45 -21.07
CA LYS A 129 -7.29 15.69 -21.84
C LYS A 129 -7.21 15.50 -23.37
N ASP A 130 -7.54 14.30 -23.87
CA ASP A 130 -7.39 13.88 -25.25
C ASP A 130 -8.77 13.76 -25.94
N SER A 131 -8.95 14.54 -27.00
CA SER A 131 -10.18 14.52 -27.80
C SER A 131 -10.38 13.21 -28.59
N ALA A 132 -9.30 12.56 -29.03
CA ALA A 132 -9.34 11.28 -29.75
C ALA A 132 -9.81 10.16 -28.80
N LEU A 133 -9.36 10.17 -27.54
CA LEU A 133 -9.82 9.25 -26.52
C LEU A 133 -11.31 9.45 -26.25
N SER A 134 -11.78 10.69 -26.12
CA SER A 134 -13.21 11.00 -25.94
C SER A 134 -14.08 10.40 -27.03
N ALA A 135 -13.70 10.55 -28.29
CA ALA A 135 -14.39 9.96 -29.43
C ALA A 135 -14.37 8.41 -29.38
N THR A 136 -13.26 7.83 -28.97
CA THR A 136 -13.11 6.37 -28.83
C THR A 136 -13.99 5.83 -27.72
N LEU A 137 -14.01 6.47 -26.55
CA LEU A 137 -14.88 6.10 -25.42
C LEU A 137 -16.36 6.18 -25.79
N SER A 138 -16.76 7.19 -26.55
CA SER A 138 -18.16 7.31 -27.02
C SER A 138 -18.54 6.19 -27.99
N ARG A 139 -17.64 5.77 -28.84
CA ARG A 139 -17.88 4.70 -29.83
C ARG A 139 -17.75 3.28 -29.26
N ARG A 140 -16.93 3.09 -28.23
CA ARG A 140 -16.58 1.80 -27.63
C ARG A 140 -17.01 1.70 -26.15
N GLY A 141 -18.14 2.32 -25.81
CA GLY A 141 -18.60 2.45 -24.43
C GLY A 141 -18.76 1.12 -23.67
N GLU A 142 -19.22 0.06 -24.35
CA GLU A 142 -19.34 -1.27 -23.71
C GLU A 142 -17.97 -1.86 -23.30
N ASN A 143 -16.99 -1.79 -24.18
CA ASN A 143 -15.63 -2.26 -23.89
C ASN A 143 -14.96 -1.44 -22.78
N PHE A 144 -15.18 -0.13 -22.78
CA PHE A 144 -14.77 0.72 -21.66
C PHE A 144 -15.45 0.31 -20.35
N SER A 145 -16.75 0.03 -20.37
CA SER A 145 -17.48 -0.41 -19.17
C SER A 145 -16.89 -1.69 -18.57
N ILE A 146 -16.43 -2.62 -19.43
CA ILE A 146 -15.77 -3.84 -18.96
C ILE A 146 -14.46 -3.53 -18.24
N LEU A 147 -13.62 -2.62 -18.76
CA LEU A 147 -12.40 -2.19 -18.07
C LEU A 147 -12.73 -1.43 -16.78
N ALA A 148 -13.76 -0.60 -16.79
CA ALA A 148 -14.22 0.09 -15.58
C ALA A 148 -14.65 -0.90 -14.49
N TYR A 149 -15.48 -1.90 -14.83
CA TYR A 149 -15.83 -2.96 -13.87
C TYR A 149 -14.60 -3.75 -13.42
N ALA A 150 -13.72 -4.13 -14.35
CA ALA A 150 -12.49 -4.85 -14.03
C ALA A 150 -11.58 -4.09 -13.05
N SER A 151 -11.65 -2.76 -13.03
CA SER A 151 -10.85 -1.95 -12.11
C SER A 151 -11.31 -2.01 -10.65
N GLY A 152 -12.52 -2.52 -10.37
CA GLY A 152 -13.08 -2.59 -9.01
C GLY A 152 -13.16 -1.22 -8.33
N GLY A 153 -13.37 -0.13 -9.09
CA GLY A 153 -13.38 1.25 -8.56
C GLY A 153 -12.00 1.88 -8.36
N ASN A 154 -10.91 1.17 -8.65
CA ASN A 154 -9.56 1.69 -8.53
C ASN A 154 -9.17 2.53 -9.77
N PRO A 155 -8.95 3.86 -9.62
CA PRO A 155 -8.60 4.74 -10.73
C PRO A 155 -7.30 4.36 -11.44
N ARG A 156 -6.28 3.93 -10.69
CA ARG A 156 -4.96 3.57 -11.23
C ARG A 156 -5.06 2.34 -12.14
N HIS A 157 -5.80 1.32 -11.71
CA HIS A 157 -6.05 0.13 -12.51
C HIS A 157 -6.79 0.48 -13.81
N LEU A 158 -7.81 1.34 -13.74
CA LEU A 158 -8.54 1.76 -14.92
C LEU A 158 -7.66 2.54 -15.90
N LEU A 159 -6.93 3.55 -15.44
CA LEU A 159 -6.07 4.37 -16.30
C LEU A 159 -5.02 3.52 -17.01
N LYS A 160 -4.33 2.63 -16.28
CA LYS A 160 -3.34 1.70 -16.85
C LYS A 160 -3.96 0.79 -17.91
N THR A 161 -5.12 0.19 -17.64
CA THR A 161 -5.75 -0.74 -18.56
C THR A 161 -6.36 -0.05 -19.79
N VAL A 162 -6.85 1.16 -19.66
CA VAL A 162 -7.29 2.00 -20.79
C VAL A 162 -6.10 2.36 -21.67
N GLU A 163 -4.98 2.78 -21.08
CA GLU A 163 -3.74 3.08 -21.80
C GLU A 163 -3.22 1.86 -22.56
N MET A 164 -3.16 0.69 -21.93
CA MET A 164 -2.69 -0.55 -22.55
C MET A 164 -3.61 -1.02 -23.68
N SER A 165 -4.90 -0.70 -23.66
CA SER A 165 -5.88 -1.18 -24.64
C SER A 165 -5.91 -0.39 -25.94
N ASN A 166 -5.19 0.74 -26.04
CA ASN A 166 -5.04 1.62 -27.23
C ASN A 166 -6.33 1.93 -28.01
N GLN A 167 -7.01 0.93 -28.58
CA GLN A 167 -8.17 1.09 -29.46
C GLN A 167 -9.50 0.74 -28.78
N LEU A 168 -9.48 0.22 -27.57
CA LEU A 168 -10.67 -0.28 -26.84
C LEU A 168 -11.55 -1.25 -27.66
N ASP A 169 -10.97 -1.99 -28.62
CA ASP A 169 -11.69 -3.10 -29.26
C ASP A 169 -11.71 -4.34 -28.37
N SER A 170 -12.62 -5.28 -28.68
CA SER A 170 -12.80 -6.47 -27.84
C SER A 170 -11.56 -7.36 -27.76
N ALA A 171 -10.71 -7.39 -28.78
CA ALA A 171 -9.49 -8.17 -28.78
C ALA A 171 -8.45 -7.55 -27.83
N SER A 172 -8.22 -6.23 -27.93
CA SER A 172 -7.32 -5.51 -27.04
C SER A 172 -7.78 -5.55 -25.57
N VAL A 173 -9.08 -5.37 -25.32
CA VAL A 173 -9.64 -5.45 -23.96
C VAL A 173 -9.48 -6.85 -23.36
N ASN A 174 -9.79 -7.91 -24.11
CA ASN A 174 -9.57 -9.28 -23.64
C ASN A 174 -8.09 -9.58 -23.35
N LYS A 175 -7.19 -9.06 -24.18
CA LYS A 175 -5.74 -9.19 -23.97
C LYS A 175 -5.30 -8.46 -22.70
N VAL A 176 -5.69 -7.19 -22.56
CA VAL A 176 -5.32 -6.35 -21.42
C VAL A 176 -5.84 -6.91 -20.11
N ILE A 177 -7.09 -7.40 -20.04
CA ILE A 177 -7.62 -8.01 -18.82
C ILE A 177 -6.75 -9.19 -18.38
N ARG A 178 -6.34 -10.07 -19.31
CA ARG A 178 -5.49 -11.21 -18.98
C ARG A 178 -4.07 -10.79 -18.58
N GLU A 179 -3.46 -9.88 -19.33
CA GLU A 179 -2.09 -9.43 -19.04
C GLU A 179 -2.00 -8.66 -17.72
N TYR A 180 -2.98 -7.78 -17.44
CA TYR A 180 -2.94 -6.96 -16.25
C TYR A 180 -3.39 -7.73 -15.01
N TYR A 181 -4.60 -8.31 -15.01
CA TYR A 181 -5.20 -8.92 -13.82
C TYR A 181 -4.82 -10.37 -13.57
N ARG A 182 -4.27 -11.07 -14.54
CA ARG A 182 -3.77 -12.43 -14.36
C ARG A 182 -2.26 -12.52 -14.21
N GLN A 183 -1.50 -11.52 -14.67
CA GLN A 183 -0.05 -11.54 -14.63
C GLN A 183 0.51 -10.34 -13.85
N ALA A 184 0.35 -9.11 -14.33
CA ALA A 184 1.02 -7.95 -13.77
C ALA A 184 0.66 -7.73 -12.29
N LEU A 185 -0.63 -7.77 -11.94
CA LEU A 185 -1.10 -7.54 -10.58
C LEU A 185 -0.61 -8.62 -9.60
N TRP A 186 -0.61 -9.89 -10.02
CA TRP A 186 -0.08 -10.98 -9.21
C TRP A 186 1.44 -10.95 -9.09
N THR A 187 2.15 -10.51 -10.14
CA THR A 187 3.59 -10.28 -10.08
C THR A 187 3.93 -9.19 -9.09
N GLU A 188 3.20 -8.07 -9.10
CA GLU A 188 3.36 -6.98 -8.14
C GLU A 188 3.16 -7.48 -6.69
N HIS A 189 2.15 -8.32 -6.46
CA HIS A 189 1.93 -8.94 -5.15
C HIS A 189 3.10 -9.86 -4.74
N SER A 190 3.55 -10.73 -5.64
CA SER A 190 4.66 -11.64 -5.33
C SER A 190 5.99 -10.92 -5.09
N ASN A 191 6.23 -9.81 -5.78
CA ASN A 191 7.44 -8.99 -5.61
C ASN A 191 7.49 -8.31 -4.22
N LEU A 192 6.38 -8.24 -3.49
CA LEU A 192 6.40 -7.82 -2.09
C LEU A 192 7.32 -8.72 -1.23
N SER A 193 7.49 -9.99 -1.60
CA SER A 193 8.39 -10.92 -0.89
C SER A 193 9.86 -10.50 -0.97
N GLU A 194 10.28 -9.83 -2.03
CA GLU A 194 11.64 -9.30 -2.18
C GLU A 194 11.83 -8.06 -1.28
N LYS A 195 10.81 -7.22 -1.22
CA LYS A 195 10.82 -6.01 -0.39
C LYS A 195 10.63 -6.34 1.10
N TYR A 196 9.84 -7.35 1.42
CA TYR A 196 9.49 -7.76 2.79
C TYR A 196 9.72 -9.27 3.00
N PRO A 197 10.98 -9.73 3.09
CA PRO A 197 11.30 -11.17 3.16
C PRO A 197 10.63 -11.91 4.31
N GLY A 198 10.42 -11.25 5.46
CA GLY A 198 9.72 -11.83 6.61
C GLY A 198 8.25 -12.22 6.36
N TYR A 199 7.66 -11.70 5.29
CA TYR A 199 6.28 -11.96 4.89
C TYR A 199 6.14 -12.93 3.71
N SER A 200 7.24 -13.46 3.16
CA SER A 200 7.22 -14.28 1.92
C SER A 200 6.22 -15.43 1.99
N LYS A 201 6.20 -16.17 3.09
CA LYS A 201 5.26 -17.30 3.27
C LYS A 201 3.79 -16.86 3.27
N LEU A 202 3.49 -15.68 3.83
CA LEU A 202 2.15 -15.10 3.85
C LEU A 202 1.72 -14.63 2.46
N ILE A 203 2.64 -14.01 1.73
CA ILE A 203 2.44 -13.52 0.36
C ILE A 203 2.14 -14.70 -0.56
N ASP A 204 2.98 -15.74 -0.53
CA ASP A 204 2.83 -16.93 -1.35
C ASP A 204 1.53 -17.68 -1.03
N TRP A 205 1.25 -17.91 0.26
CA TRP A 205 0.03 -18.56 0.68
C TRP A 205 -1.23 -17.74 0.31
N GLY A 206 -1.19 -16.43 0.53
CA GLY A 206 -2.31 -15.56 0.18
C GLY A 206 -2.64 -15.61 -1.30
N ARG A 207 -1.60 -15.58 -2.15
CA ARG A 207 -1.73 -15.78 -3.59
C ARG A 207 -2.36 -17.13 -3.91
N ASP A 208 -1.79 -18.22 -3.39
CA ASP A 208 -2.29 -19.57 -3.65
C ASP A 208 -3.74 -19.72 -3.21
N PHE A 209 -4.10 -19.23 -2.02
CA PHE A 209 -5.46 -19.32 -1.50
C PHE A 209 -6.46 -18.59 -2.40
N VAL A 210 -6.17 -17.35 -2.80
CA VAL A 210 -7.13 -16.59 -3.61
C VAL A 210 -7.14 -17.07 -5.06
N GLU A 211 -5.98 -17.34 -5.66
CA GLU A 211 -5.88 -17.75 -7.08
C GLU A 211 -6.41 -19.17 -7.32
N THR A 212 -6.15 -20.11 -6.38
CA THR A 212 -6.47 -21.53 -6.60
C THR A 212 -7.74 -22.03 -5.90
N GLU A 213 -8.21 -21.34 -4.85
CA GLU A 213 -9.38 -21.77 -4.08
C GLU A 213 -10.53 -20.77 -4.17
N VAL A 214 -10.29 -19.47 -3.87
CA VAL A 214 -11.38 -18.46 -3.80
C VAL A 214 -11.94 -18.15 -5.18
N ILE A 215 -11.10 -17.75 -6.11
CA ILE A 215 -11.52 -17.35 -7.46
C ILE A 215 -12.21 -18.52 -8.21
N PRO A 216 -11.66 -19.75 -8.24
CA PRO A 216 -12.32 -20.88 -8.89
C PRO A 216 -13.68 -21.23 -8.29
N GLU A 217 -13.81 -21.16 -6.97
CA GLU A 217 -15.08 -21.45 -6.28
C GLU A 217 -16.15 -20.39 -6.61
N ILE A 218 -15.77 -19.10 -6.58
CA ILE A 218 -16.66 -17.99 -6.98
C ILE A 218 -17.09 -18.17 -8.44
N LYS A 219 -16.13 -18.44 -9.33
CA LYS A 219 -16.42 -18.67 -10.76
C LYS A 219 -17.39 -19.83 -10.96
N SER A 220 -17.14 -20.97 -10.33
CA SER A 220 -18.01 -22.14 -10.41
C SER A 220 -19.45 -21.82 -10.00
N LYS A 221 -19.63 -21.08 -8.90
CA LYS A 221 -20.96 -20.64 -8.43
C LYS A 221 -21.63 -19.66 -9.39
N ASN A 222 -20.87 -18.73 -9.95
CA ASN A 222 -21.37 -17.77 -10.93
C ASN A 222 -21.80 -18.47 -12.22
N ASP A 223 -20.97 -19.35 -12.79
CA ASP A 223 -21.26 -20.10 -13.99
C ASP A 223 -22.53 -20.96 -13.84
N LYS A 224 -22.65 -21.64 -12.70
CA LYS A 224 -23.86 -22.42 -12.39
C LYS A 224 -25.09 -21.52 -12.29
N SER A 225 -25.01 -20.39 -11.61
CA SER A 225 -26.11 -19.44 -11.49
C SER A 225 -26.55 -18.89 -12.85
N LEU A 226 -25.58 -18.52 -13.70
CA LEU A 226 -25.84 -18.02 -15.06
C LEU A 226 -26.47 -19.08 -15.96
N GLN A 227 -26.01 -20.32 -15.90
CA GLN A 227 -26.57 -21.45 -16.67
C GLN A 227 -28.00 -21.80 -16.24
N GLU A 228 -28.28 -21.84 -14.91
CA GLU A 228 -29.58 -22.23 -14.39
C GLU A 228 -30.65 -21.12 -14.50
N LYS A 229 -30.27 -19.84 -14.35
CA LYS A 229 -31.21 -18.74 -14.19
C LYS A 229 -31.13 -17.67 -15.27
N GLY A 230 -30.14 -17.70 -16.15
CA GLY A 230 -29.98 -16.75 -17.25
C GLY A 230 -30.01 -15.30 -16.79
N ALA A 231 -30.97 -14.53 -17.31
CA ALA A 231 -31.12 -13.10 -16.96
C ALA A 231 -31.51 -12.84 -15.49
N SER A 232 -32.06 -13.83 -14.78
CA SER A 232 -32.40 -13.76 -13.35
C SER A 232 -31.29 -14.32 -12.46
N ALA A 233 -30.12 -14.58 -13.01
CA ALA A 233 -28.97 -15.06 -12.25
C ALA A 233 -28.53 -14.04 -11.20
N SER A 234 -27.84 -14.51 -10.19
CA SER A 234 -27.20 -13.68 -9.19
C SER A 234 -25.76 -14.15 -9.07
N THR A 235 -24.83 -13.28 -9.39
CA THR A 235 -23.38 -13.50 -9.34
C THR A 235 -22.79 -12.93 -8.07
N SER A 236 -21.54 -13.25 -7.77
CA SER A 236 -20.82 -12.74 -6.60
C SER A 236 -19.35 -12.57 -6.92
N SER A 237 -18.73 -11.56 -6.32
CA SER A 237 -17.28 -11.38 -6.19
C SER A 237 -16.82 -11.57 -4.74
N PHE A 238 -17.74 -11.95 -3.84
CA PHE A 238 -17.52 -11.92 -2.41
C PHE A 238 -17.15 -13.27 -1.83
N PHE A 239 -16.21 -13.24 -0.87
CA PHE A 239 -15.97 -14.32 0.06
C PHE A 239 -15.94 -13.80 1.48
N TRP A 240 -16.13 -14.69 2.44
CA TRP A 240 -16.19 -14.39 3.85
C TRP A 240 -15.23 -15.28 4.61
N VAL A 241 -14.52 -14.70 5.59
CA VAL A 241 -13.60 -15.40 6.46
C VAL A 241 -14.01 -15.21 7.89
N HIS A 242 -14.05 -16.31 8.64
CA HIS A 242 -14.46 -16.34 10.03
C HIS A 242 -13.53 -15.49 10.92
N ARG A 243 -14.10 -14.77 11.91
CA ARG A 243 -13.31 -13.88 12.80
C ARG A 243 -12.21 -14.58 13.59
N HIS A 244 -12.37 -15.89 13.85
CA HIS A 244 -11.37 -16.72 14.52
C HIS A 244 -10.49 -17.51 13.54
N ALA A 245 -10.41 -17.11 12.28
CA ALA A 245 -9.35 -17.58 11.39
C ALA A 245 -7.98 -17.23 11.99
N PRO A 246 -6.92 -18.01 11.75
CA PRO A 246 -5.56 -17.73 12.20
C PRO A 246 -5.14 -16.29 11.89
N GLN A 247 -4.31 -15.70 12.75
CA GLN A 247 -3.84 -14.32 12.54
C GLN A 247 -3.03 -14.21 11.26
N GLU A 248 -2.28 -15.24 10.93
CA GLU A 248 -1.47 -15.36 9.71
C GLU A 248 -2.35 -15.26 8.44
N VAL A 249 -3.54 -15.85 8.47
CA VAL A 249 -4.52 -15.73 7.38
C VAL A 249 -4.97 -14.29 7.22
N LYS A 250 -5.27 -13.60 8.31
CA LYS A 250 -5.69 -12.20 8.28
C LYS A 250 -4.58 -11.29 7.76
N GLU A 251 -3.33 -11.55 8.15
CA GLU A 251 -2.17 -10.82 7.64
C GLU A 251 -1.95 -11.06 6.14
N ALA A 252 -2.09 -12.30 5.67
CA ALA A 252 -2.00 -12.61 4.25
C ALA A 252 -3.10 -11.89 3.44
N LEU A 253 -4.34 -11.86 3.95
CA LEU A 253 -5.43 -11.11 3.32
C LEU A 253 -5.16 -9.60 3.31
N ARG A 254 -4.59 -9.05 4.38
CA ARG A 254 -4.17 -7.65 4.45
C ARG A 254 -3.15 -7.28 3.36
N LEU A 255 -2.19 -8.17 3.07
CA LEU A 255 -1.21 -7.96 2.00
C LEU A 255 -1.85 -8.00 0.60
N LEU A 256 -2.84 -8.86 0.40
CA LEU A 256 -3.64 -8.91 -0.83
C LEU A 256 -4.50 -7.65 -1.00
N GLU A 257 -4.99 -7.09 0.10
CA GLU A 257 -5.74 -5.84 0.10
C GLU A 257 -4.85 -4.65 -0.27
N TYR A 258 -3.61 -4.62 0.23
CA TYR A 258 -2.63 -3.60 -0.14
C TYR A 258 -2.36 -3.55 -1.65
N THR A 259 -2.29 -4.69 -2.31
CA THR A 259 -2.09 -4.77 -3.76
C THR A 259 -3.37 -4.61 -4.58
N GLY A 260 -4.53 -4.52 -3.92
CA GLY A 260 -5.81 -4.31 -4.58
C GLY A 260 -6.37 -5.56 -5.29
N ILE A 261 -5.86 -6.75 -4.94
CA ILE A 261 -6.39 -8.03 -5.42
C ILE A 261 -7.71 -8.34 -4.73
N ILE A 262 -7.81 -8.00 -3.45
CA ILE A 262 -9.06 -8.04 -2.67
C ILE A 262 -9.29 -6.70 -1.99
N CYS A 263 -10.50 -6.50 -1.45
CA CYS A 263 -10.84 -5.37 -0.60
C CYS A 263 -11.75 -5.84 0.54
N GLU A 264 -11.50 -5.46 1.78
CA GLU A 264 -12.44 -5.70 2.87
C GLU A 264 -13.69 -4.83 2.65
N HIS A 265 -14.81 -5.49 2.35
CA HIS A 265 -16.08 -4.81 2.11
C HIS A 265 -16.83 -4.51 3.43
N SER A 266 -16.80 -5.44 4.39
CA SER A 266 -17.45 -5.26 5.69
C SER A 266 -16.90 -6.20 6.74
N SER A 267 -16.58 -5.66 7.92
CA SER A 267 -16.20 -6.43 9.10
C SER A 267 -17.40 -6.73 10.01
N GLY A 268 -17.28 -7.72 10.88
CA GLY A 268 -18.33 -8.08 11.84
C GLY A 268 -19.63 -8.61 11.21
N MET A 269 -19.60 -9.03 9.95
CA MET A 269 -20.74 -9.55 9.24
C MET A 269 -21.06 -11.00 9.64
N ARG A 270 -22.35 -11.33 9.73
CA ARG A 270 -22.80 -12.71 10.01
C ARG A 270 -22.85 -13.53 8.73
N ALA A 271 -22.26 -14.72 8.79
CA ALA A 271 -22.41 -15.77 7.78
C ALA A 271 -23.77 -16.50 7.89
N THR A 272 -24.01 -17.43 6.99
CA THR A 272 -25.27 -18.22 6.92
C THR A 272 -25.59 -18.92 8.24
N ARG A 273 -24.57 -19.38 8.97
CA ARG A 273 -24.73 -20.04 10.28
C ARG A 273 -24.76 -19.10 11.47
N GLY A 274 -24.79 -17.77 11.24
CA GLY A 274 -24.84 -16.75 12.28
C GLY A 274 -23.47 -16.41 12.89
N GLU A 275 -22.39 -17.07 12.44
CA GLU A 275 -21.02 -16.80 12.87
C GLU A 275 -20.54 -15.44 12.36
N LEU A 276 -19.67 -14.77 13.13
CA LEU A 276 -19.13 -13.47 12.80
C LEU A 276 -17.81 -13.59 12.03
N GLY A 277 -17.60 -12.73 11.05
CA GLY A 277 -16.38 -12.64 10.26
C GLY A 277 -16.32 -11.40 9.40
N SER A 278 -15.34 -11.34 8.52
CA SER A 278 -15.16 -10.26 7.55
C SER A 278 -15.50 -10.74 6.14
N ARG A 279 -16.19 -9.90 5.37
CA ARG A 279 -16.47 -10.12 3.97
C ARG A 279 -15.49 -9.32 3.12
N TYR A 280 -14.86 -10.01 2.21
CA TYR A 280 -13.93 -9.47 1.22
C TYR A 280 -14.53 -9.55 -0.17
N GLU A 281 -14.17 -8.60 -1.00
CA GLU A 281 -14.47 -8.57 -2.43
C GLU A 281 -13.20 -8.87 -3.21
N VAL A 282 -13.26 -9.84 -4.12
CA VAL A 282 -12.20 -10.10 -5.10
C VAL A 282 -12.33 -9.06 -6.21
N ASN A 283 -11.23 -8.45 -6.61
CA ASN A 283 -11.20 -7.53 -7.74
C ASN A 283 -11.80 -8.21 -8.99
N GLU A 284 -12.80 -7.58 -9.60
CA GLU A 284 -13.55 -8.13 -10.72
C GLU A 284 -12.65 -8.46 -11.91
N GLY A 285 -11.60 -7.67 -12.13
CA GLY A 285 -10.62 -7.94 -13.17
C GLY A 285 -9.95 -9.30 -13.02
N CYS A 286 -9.68 -9.73 -11.78
CA CYS A 286 -9.13 -11.06 -11.48
C CYS A 286 -10.13 -12.17 -11.80
N LEU A 287 -11.44 -11.94 -11.58
CA LEU A 287 -12.49 -12.88 -11.97
C LEU A 287 -12.66 -12.92 -13.49
N PHE A 288 -12.71 -11.76 -14.15
CA PHE A 288 -12.86 -11.68 -15.61
C PHE A 288 -11.67 -12.29 -16.35
N ALA A 289 -10.47 -12.22 -15.79
CA ALA A 289 -9.27 -12.81 -16.35
C ALA A 289 -9.33 -14.35 -16.42
N GLN A 290 -10.24 -14.98 -15.66
CA GLN A 290 -10.49 -16.43 -15.74
C GLN A 290 -11.42 -16.83 -16.90
N GLU A 291 -12.06 -15.85 -17.55
CA GLU A 291 -12.97 -16.10 -18.64
C GLU A 291 -12.23 -16.32 -19.96
N ALA A 292 -12.71 -17.25 -20.79
CA ALA A 292 -12.16 -17.49 -22.12
C ALA A 292 -12.28 -16.23 -23.01
N THR A 293 -13.38 -15.49 -22.85
CA THR A 293 -13.63 -14.23 -23.55
C THR A 293 -14.23 -13.22 -22.58
N PRO A 294 -13.41 -12.49 -21.81
CA PRO A 294 -13.87 -11.51 -20.81
C PRO A 294 -14.94 -10.55 -21.32
N THR A 295 -14.80 -10.01 -22.53
CA THR A 295 -15.77 -9.07 -23.11
C THR A 295 -17.17 -9.66 -23.35
N LYS A 296 -17.34 -10.98 -23.37
CA LYS A 296 -18.65 -11.61 -23.51
C LYS A 296 -19.35 -11.86 -22.16
N THR A 297 -18.59 -12.17 -21.13
CA THR A 297 -19.13 -12.65 -19.85
C THR A 297 -19.06 -11.61 -18.74
N ALA A 298 -18.04 -10.74 -18.74
CA ALA A 298 -17.80 -9.74 -17.70
C ALA A 298 -19.03 -8.85 -17.42
N PHE A 299 -19.70 -8.41 -18.48
CA PHE A 299 -20.85 -7.53 -18.36
C PHE A 299 -22.05 -8.20 -17.65
N SER A 300 -22.29 -9.48 -17.94
CA SER A 300 -23.35 -10.25 -17.26
C SER A 300 -23.00 -10.48 -15.80
N ILE A 301 -21.73 -10.76 -15.49
CA ILE A 301 -21.26 -10.95 -14.12
C ILE A 301 -21.43 -9.66 -13.33
N ALA A 302 -20.94 -8.52 -13.82
CA ALA A 302 -21.01 -7.24 -13.14
C ALA A 302 -22.45 -6.75 -12.93
N LYS A 303 -23.31 -6.85 -13.93
CA LYS A 303 -24.72 -6.40 -13.83
C LYS A 303 -25.57 -7.23 -12.88
N GLN A 304 -25.24 -8.49 -12.67
CA GLN A 304 -25.99 -9.40 -11.82
C GLN A 304 -25.35 -9.61 -10.45
N LEU A 305 -24.39 -8.79 -10.11
CA LEU A 305 -23.66 -8.85 -8.83
C LEU A 305 -24.63 -8.67 -7.65
N SER A 306 -24.53 -9.57 -6.69
CA SER A 306 -25.36 -9.59 -5.51
C SER A 306 -24.54 -9.54 -4.22
N LEU A 307 -24.83 -8.56 -3.40
CA LEU A 307 -24.27 -8.45 -2.05
C LEU A 307 -24.73 -9.56 -1.09
N LYS A 308 -25.78 -10.34 -1.47
CA LYS A 308 -26.35 -11.38 -0.61
C LYS A 308 -25.62 -12.72 -0.72
N LYS A 309 -24.76 -12.89 -1.74
CA LYS A 309 -24.04 -14.15 -1.98
C LYS A 309 -22.58 -13.99 -1.67
N MET A 310 -22.01 -14.99 -1.03
CA MET A 310 -20.57 -15.06 -0.74
C MET A 310 -20.15 -16.52 -0.59
N THR A 311 -18.84 -16.77 -0.74
CA THR A 311 -18.24 -18.06 -0.40
C THR A 311 -17.69 -17.97 1.03
N GLU A 312 -18.05 -18.91 1.89
CA GLU A 312 -17.73 -18.86 3.32
C GLU A 312 -16.57 -19.79 3.66
N TYR A 313 -15.57 -19.26 4.37
CA TYR A 313 -14.41 -19.98 4.88
C TYR A 313 -14.40 -19.91 6.40
N GLY A 314 -14.72 -21.04 7.04
CA GLY A 314 -14.78 -21.18 8.51
C GLY A 314 -13.39 -21.15 9.15
N SER A 315 -13.35 -21.03 10.49
CA SER A 315 -12.10 -20.97 11.27
C SER A 315 -11.16 -22.16 11.08
N ASN A 316 -11.70 -23.34 10.77
CA ASN A 316 -10.97 -24.59 10.60
C ASN A 316 -10.89 -25.00 9.12
N TYR A 317 -10.89 -24.04 8.20
CA TYR A 317 -10.77 -24.37 6.79
C TYR A 317 -9.39 -25.02 6.51
N PRO A 318 -9.33 -26.15 5.78
CA PRO A 318 -8.10 -26.96 5.69
C PRO A 318 -6.87 -26.20 5.19
N SER A 319 -7.05 -25.24 4.26
CA SER A 319 -5.93 -24.45 3.74
C SER A 319 -5.29 -23.56 4.82
N PHE A 320 -6.03 -23.18 5.86
CA PHE A 320 -5.54 -22.33 6.94
C PHE A 320 -4.48 -23.03 7.81
N GLU A 321 -4.51 -24.37 7.89
CA GLU A 321 -3.50 -25.14 8.64
C GLU A 321 -2.09 -25.03 8.03
N LYS A 322 -2.00 -24.77 6.70
CA LYS A 322 -0.70 -24.63 5.99
C LYS A 322 0.10 -23.42 6.46
N ILE A 323 -0.56 -22.41 7.04
CA ILE A 323 0.05 -21.15 7.43
C ILE A 323 0.00 -20.91 8.94
N ARG A 324 -0.70 -21.76 9.68
CA ARG A 324 -0.72 -21.71 11.13
C ARG A 324 0.71 -21.87 11.64
N ASP A 325 1.10 -21.12 12.66
CA ASP A 325 2.43 -21.12 13.28
C ASP A 325 3.57 -20.54 12.42
N VAL A 326 3.24 -19.88 11.31
CA VAL A 326 4.25 -19.06 10.61
C VAL A 326 4.58 -17.86 11.50
N VAL A 327 5.79 -17.85 12.04
CA VAL A 327 6.28 -16.70 12.81
C VAL A 327 6.46 -15.53 11.86
N ILE A 328 5.60 -14.52 12.01
CA ILE A 328 5.75 -13.25 11.35
C ILE A 328 6.82 -12.49 12.11
N ASP A 329 7.98 -12.32 11.53
CA ASP A 329 9.01 -11.48 12.10
C ASP A 329 8.60 -10.00 11.96
N THR A 330 7.73 -9.57 12.86
CA THR A 330 7.24 -8.19 12.93
C THR A 330 8.22 -7.25 13.63
N THR A 331 9.30 -7.79 14.17
CA THR A 331 10.38 -6.96 14.67
C THR A 331 11.15 -6.43 13.46
N GLY A 332 10.97 -5.16 13.15
CA GLY A 332 11.76 -4.46 12.10
C GLY A 332 13.28 -4.54 12.31
N ASN A 333 13.70 -5.20 13.39
CA ASN A 333 15.08 -5.54 13.69
C ASN A 333 15.72 -6.54 12.70
N SER A 334 14.97 -7.50 12.11
CA SER A 334 15.61 -8.46 11.20
C SER A 334 16.03 -7.81 9.88
N SER A 335 15.25 -6.90 9.35
CA SER A 335 15.58 -6.22 8.10
C SER A 335 16.65 -5.14 8.29
N ILE A 336 16.57 -4.36 9.38
CA ILE A 336 17.62 -3.39 9.76
C ILE A 336 18.91 -4.14 10.14
N THR A 337 18.81 -5.22 10.91
CA THR A 337 19.96 -6.05 11.27
C THR A 337 20.63 -6.65 10.03
N ASN A 338 19.83 -7.10 9.05
CA ASN A 338 20.37 -7.57 7.78
C ASN A 338 21.06 -6.43 6.99
N GLN A 339 20.51 -5.22 7.02
CA GLN A 339 21.16 -4.06 6.41
C GLN A 339 22.46 -3.71 7.11
N PHE A 340 22.47 -3.75 8.44
CA PHE A 340 23.72 -3.56 9.22
C PHE A 340 24.78 -4.63 8.95
N GLY A 341 24.36 -5.87 8.66
CA GLY A 341 25.25 -6.96 8.29
C GLY A 341 25.79 -6.91 6.85
N LYS A 342 25.29 -6.01 6.00
CA LYS A 342 25.84 -5.87 4.64
C LYS A 342 27.26 -5.32 4.66
N SER A 343 28.06 -5.76 3.67
CA SER A 343 29.42 -5.28 3.48
C SER A 343 29.44 -3.79 3.13
N ILE A 344 30.43 -3.08 3.66
CA ILE A 344 30.74 -1.69 3.29
C ILE A 344 31.05 -1.54 1.80
N ASP A 345 31.38 -2.63 1.10
CA ASP A 345 31.61 -2.60 -0.35
C ASP A 345 30.38 -2.23 -1.16
N THR A 346 29.18 -2.37 -0.58
CA THR A 346 27.91 -1.94 -1.19
C THR A 346 27.68 -0.44 -1.11
N LEU A 347 28.43 0.27 -0.26
CA LEU A 347 28.28 1.71 -0.07
C LEU A 347 28.83 2.51 -1.26
N ASP A 348 28.28 3.70 -1.49
CA ASP A 348 28.82 4.67 -2.45
C ASP A 348 30.06 5.39 -1.88
N LEU A 349 31.12 4.63 -1.75
CA LEU A 349 32.43 5.07 -1.29
C LEU A 349 33.47 4.75 -2.35
N THR A 350 34.52 5.56 -2.41
CA THR A 350 35.65 5.31 -3.31
C THR A 350 36.40 4.01 -2.90
N PRO A 351 37.04 3.28 -3.84
CA PRO A 351 37.79 2.09 -3.52
C PRO A 351 38.87 2.33 -2.45
N TRP A 352 39.48 3.52 -2.45
CA TRP A 352 40.43 3.94 -1.45
C TRP A 352 39.81 4.04 -0.04
N GLN A 353 38.62 4.64 0.07
CA GLN A 353 37.87 4.76 1.33
C GLN A 353 37.49 3.40 1.88
N LYS A 354 36.98 2.50 1.02
CA LYS A 354 36.67 1.10 1.39
C LYS A 354 37.92 0.36 1.90
N GLY A 355 39.05 0.50 1.19
CA GLY A 355 40.29 -0.07 1.64
C GLY A 355 40.76 0.43 3.01
N LYS A 356 40.53 1.71 3.33
CA LYS A 356 40.85 2.27 4.63
C LYS A 356 39.93 1.78 5.76
N LEU A 357 38.67 1.51 5.46
CA LEU A 357 37.74 0.91 6.42
C LEU A 357 38.14 -0.54 6.71
N HIS A 358 38.47 -1.31 5.71
CA HIS A 358 39.02 -2.68 5.90
C HIS A 358 40.32 -2.69 6.68
N GLU A 359 41.23 -1.73 6.47
CA GLU A 359 42.47 -1.60 7.27
C GLU A 359 42.16 -1.36 8.77
N LEU A 360 41.04 -0.72 9.09
CA LEU A 360 40.56 -0.50 10.46
C LEU A 360 39.75 -1.66 11.03
N GLY A 361 39.53 -2.73 10.24
CA GLY A 361 38.70 -3.88 10.64
C GLY A 361 37.22 -3.57 10.64
N ILE A 362 36.74 -2.65 9.78
CA ILE A 362 35.34 -2.28 9.62
C ILE A 362 34.87 -2.84 8.28
N ASP A 363 34.09 -3.93 8.33
CA ASP A 363 33.68 -4.69 7.16
C ASP A 363 32.18 -4.59 6.88
N THR A 364 31.39 -4.16 7.86
CA THR A 364 29.94 -4.07 7.73
C THR A 364 29.41 -2.63 7.93
N ILE A 365 28.22 -2.39 7.39
CA ILE A 365 27.52 -1.09 7.54
C ILE A 365 27.26 -0.79 9.02
N GLY A 366 26.87 -1.80 9.81
CA GLY A 366 26.63 -1.65 11.25
C GLY A 366 27.88 -1.23 12.00
N GLU A 367 29.02 -1.91 11.78
CA GLU A 367 30.29 -1.54 12.39
C GLU A 367 30.71 -0.10 12.03
N LEU A 368 30.46 0.33 10.79
CA LEU A 368 30.75 1.69 10.36
C LEU A 368 29.82 2.71 11.02
N ILE A 369 28.58 2.36 11.30
CA ILE A 369 27.63 3.23 12.03
C ILE A 369 28.02 3.35 13.51
N ASP A 370 28.45 2.26 14.14
CA ASP A 370 28.75 2.24 15.58
C ASP A 370 30.12 2.83 15.91
N VAL A 371 31.07 2.81 14.97
CA VAL A 371 32.43 3.31 15.22
C VAL A 371 32.45 4.81 15.42
N GLU A 372 33.18 5.30 16.40
CA GLU A 372 33.39 6.74 16.59
C GLU A 372 34.23 7.38 15.48
N GLU A 373 33.91 8.63 15.08
CA GLU A 373 34.67 9.35 14.05
C GLU A 373 36.17 9.46 14.38
N ASN A 374 36.54 9.51 15.67
CA ASN A 374 37.92 9.58 16.10
C ASN A 374 38.72 8.33 15.72
N LYS A 375 38.11 7.14 15.78
CA LYS A 375 38.74 5.88 15.35
C LYS A 375 38.93 5.86 13.83
N LEU A 376 38.03 6.43 13.05
CA LEU A 376 38.22 6.54 11.59
C LEU A 376 39.42 7.43 11.24
N LYS A 377 39.72 8.44 12.06
CA LYS A 377 40.83 9.38 11.87
C LYS A 377 42.20 8.77 12.21
N GLU A 378 42.24 7.58 12.84
CA GLU A 378 43.51 6.82 13.06
C GLU A 378 44.11 6.34 11.73
N ALA A 379 43.28 6.15 10.71
CA ALA A 379 43.76 5.77 9.40
C ALA A 379 44.44 6.96 8.68
N ARG A 380 45.59 6.69 8.11
CA ARG A 380 46.41 7.71 7.44
C ARG A 380 45.62 8.39 6.31
N TYR A 381 45.62 9.73 6.30
CA TYR A 381 44.93 10.60 5.38
C TYR A 381 43.39 10.72 5.57
N ILE A 382 42.86 10.23 6.68
CA ILE A 382 41.47 10.49 7.06
C ILE A 382 41.42 11.59 8.10
N ALA A 383 40.88 12.74 7.70
CA ALA A 383 40.54 13.86 8.56
C ALA A 383 39.01 13.97 8.75
N ASP A 384 38.52 14.91 9.55
CA ASP A 384 37.12 15.08 9.92
C ASP A 384 36.14 14.96 8.74
N VAL A 385 36.43 15.62 7.61
CA VAL A 385 35.55 15.62 6.44
C VAL A 385 35.39 14.21 5.85
N ARG A 386 36.49 13.47 5.72
CA ARG A 386 36.45 12.12 5.14
C ARG A 386 35.85 11.09 6.09
N ALA A 387 36.13 11.19 7.40
CA ALA A 387 35.51 10.36 8.42
C ALA A 387 33.98 10.54 8.38
N ARG A 388 33.53 11.79 8.32
CA ARG A 388 32.11 12.12 8.24
C ARG A 388 31.46 11.64 6.94
N GLN A 389 32.15 11.75 5.78
CA GLN A 389 31.64 11.23 4.51
C GLN A 389 31.42 9.70 4.57
N MET A 390 32.35 8.95 5.18
CA MET A 390 32.19 7.49 5.34
C MET A 390 31.01 7.16 6.23
N LYS A 391 30.88 7.82 7.38
CA LYS A 391 29.71 7.67 8.27
C LYS A 391 28.39 8.00 7.56
N ASN A 392 28.36 9.09 6.83
CA ASN A 392 27.20 9.55 6.11
C ASN A 392 26.74 8.56 5.03
N ALA A 393 27.70 7.91 4.34
CA ALA A 393 27.38 6.87 3.35
C ALA A 393 26.69 5.67 4.01
N ALA A 394 27.11 5.25 5.20
CA ALA A 394 26.45 4.18 5.94
C ALA A 394 25.05 4.57 6.40
N VAL A 395 24.89 5.77 6.95
CA VAL A 395 23.58 6.29 7.38
C VAL A 395 22.65 6.46 6.18
N ALA A 396 23.15 6.99 5.06
CA ALA A 396 22.39 7.15 3.83
C ALA A 396 21.86 5.81 3.31
N ALA A 397 22.70 4.76 3.27
CA ALA A 397 22.30 3.42 2.84
C ALA A 397 21.22 2.79 3.76
N VAL A 398 21.27 3.07 5.05
CA VAL A 398 20.21 2.64 5.98
C VAL A 398 18.94 3.46 5.80
N CYS A 399 19.06 4.78 5.63
CA CYS A 399 17.90 5.66 5.36
C CYS A 399 17.24 5.32 4.02
N GLU A 400 18.02 5.07 2.96
CA GLU A 400 17.51 4.63 1.65
C GLU A 400 16.75 3.32 1.78
N TYR A 401 17.28 2.37 2.54
CA TYR A 401 16.59 1.12 2.83
C TYR A 401 15.29 1.31 3.62
N LEU A 402 15.25 2.25 4.56
CA LEU A 402 14.07 2.55 5.38
C LEU A 402 13.00 3.34 4.61
N LEU A 403 13.42 4.12 3.63
CA LEU A 403 12.52 4.96 2.82
C LEU A 403 11.99 4.24 1.57
N GLY A 404 12.57 3.08 1.23
CA GLY A 404 12.12 2.20 0.14
C GLY A 404 12.48 2.60 -1.20
#